data_6b554b04c4fcd7da434034f9512e72a3
#
_entry.id   6b554b04c4fcd7da434034f9512e72a3
#
_cell.length_a   1.000
_cell.length_b   1.000
_cell.length_c   1.000
_cell.angle_alpha   90.00
_cell.angle_beta   90.00
_cell.angle_gamma   90.00
#
_symmetry.space_group_name_H-M   'P 1'
#
loop_
_entity.id
_entity.type
_entity.pdbx_description
1 polymer ?
#
loop_
_entity_poly.entity_id
_entity_poly.type
_entity_poly.pdbx_seq_one_letter_code
_entity_poly.pdbx_strand_id
1 'polypeptide(L)'
;QFFGARANLAKCLLYAINGGKDEKFLDKKTGKPMQVGPEYSPITSEYLDYDEVLAKYKKMLDWLAGLYVNILNLIQYMHDKYYYESAEMALIDTDVRRTFATGIAGFSHVIDSLSAIKYAKVKVIRNAETGLAEDFEIEGEFPKYGNDDDRADNIGVWLLHEFLTDIKKRHTYRNSEPTTSILTITSNVVYGLSLIHISEPTRPEPIS
;
A
#
# COMPACT_ATOMS: atom_id res chain seq x y z
N GLN A 1 6.79 4.31 21.61
CA GLN A 1 6.62 4.09 20.19
C GLN A 1 5.43 4.87 19.63
N PHE A 2 5.65 5.70 18.59
CA PHE A 2 4.59 6.50 17.98
C PHE A 2 4.00 5.84 16.75
N PHE A 3 2.69 5.91 16.66
CA PHE A 3 1.91 5.44 15.55
C PHE A 3 1.60 6.63 14.63
N GLY A 4 2.57 7.04 13.80
CA GLY A 4 2.51 8.32 13.09
C GLY A 4 1.89 8.29 11.70
N ALA A 5 2.03 7.18 10.97
CA ALA A 5 1.57 7.07 9.58
C ALA A 5 1.33 5.62 9.17
N ARG A 6 0.58 5.42 8.11
CA ARG A 6 0.32 4.11 7.51
C ARG A 6 0.60 4.12 6.03
N ALA A 7 1.15 3.01 5.50
CA ALA A 7 1.40 2.84 4.09
C ALA A 7 0.14 2.31 3.39
N ASN A 8 -0.37 3.05 2.41
CA ASN A 8 -1.49 2.61 1.58
C ASN A 8 -0.98 1.75 0.42
N LEU A 9 -1.01 0.43 0.60
CA LEU A 9 -0.52 -0.53 -0.39
C LEU A 9 -1.42 -0.62 -1.61
N ALA A 10 -2.73 -0.38 -1.46
CA ALA A 10 -3.68 -0.41 -2.57
C ALA A 10 -3.43 0.76 -3.55
N LYS A 11 -3.26 1.97 -3.02
CA LYS A 11 -2.91 3.12 -3.87
C LYS A 11 -1.53 2.96 -4.53
N CYS A 12 -0.60 2.34 -3.81
CA CYS A 12 0.71 1.98 -4.35
C CYS A 12 0.61 1.02 -5.56
N LEU A 13 -0.33 0.05 -5.54
CA LEU A 13 -0.58 -0.83 -6.68
C LEU A 13 -1.11 -0.05 -7.89
N LEU A 14 -2.03 0.89 -7.69
CA LEU A 14 -2.53 1.74 -8.77
C LEU A 14 -1.40 2.60 -9.37
N TYR A 15 -0.53 3.17 -8.53
CA TYR A 15 0.65 3.88 -9.00
C TYR A 15 1.61 2.98 -9.78
N ALA A 16 1.75 1.71 -9.38
CA ALA A 16 2.55 0.74 -10.13
C ALA A 16 2.01 0.53 -11.56
N ILE A 17 0.69 0.50 -11.74
CA ILE A 17 0.03 0.40 -13.05
C ILE A 17 0.20 1.70 -13.85
N ASN A 18 0.07 2.85 -13.20
CA ASN A 18 0.06 4.17 -13.81
C ASN A 18 1.46 4.83 -13.96
N GLY A 19 2.55 4.08 -13.76
CA GLY A 19 3.91 4.62 -13.94
C GLY A 19 4.29 5.68 -12.89
N GLY A 20 3.78 5.55 -11.66
CA GLY A 20 4.04 6.46 -10.56
C GLY A 20 3.17 7.71 -10.53
N LYS A 21 2.16 7.81 -11.41
CA LYS A 21 1.27 8.97 -11.52
C LYS A 21 -0.04 8.76 -10.77
N ASP A 22 -0.56 9.86 -10.22
CA ASP A 22 -1.89 9.90 -9.59
C ASP A 22 -2.97 10.19 -10.63
N GLU A 23 -4.07 9.42 -10.60
CA GLU A 23 -5.17 9.54 -11.54
C GLU A 23 -6.13 10.69 -11.23
N LYS A 24 -6.10 11.20 -9.98
CA LYS A 24 -7.02 12.27 -9.51
C LYS A 24 -6.35 13.62 -9.36
N PHE A 25 -5.08 13.61 -8.91
CA PHE A 25 -4.39 14.87 -8.64
C PHE A 25 -3.62 15.36 -9.85
N LEU A 26 -3.99 16.55 -10.28
CA LEU A 26 -3.29 17.26 -11.34
C LEU A 26 -2.27 18.25 -10.75
N ASP A 27 -1.12 18.32 -11.34
CA ASP A 27 -0.15 19.36 -11.05
C ASP A 27 -0.74 20.73 -11.39
N LYS A 28 -0.78 21.63 -10.42
CA LYS A 28 -1.41 22.95 -10.55
C LYS A 28 -0.78 23.85 -11.60
N LYS A 29 0.47 23.60 -11.98
CA LYS A 29 1.21 24.41 -12.94
C LYS A 29 1.05 23.88 -14.36
N THR A 30 1.04 22.57 -14.52
CA THR A 30 1.07 21.93 -15.83
C THR A 30 -0.29 21.38 -16.27
N GLY A 31 -1.25 21.22 -15.34
CA GLY A 31 -2.54 20.57 -15.59
C GLY A 31 -2.44 19.07 -15.89
N LYS A 32 -1.26 18.47 -15.74
CA LYS A 32 -1.01 17.05 -16.00
C LYS A 32 -1.13 16.23 -14.73
N PRO A 33 -1.37 14.91 -14.82
CA PRO A 33 -1.35 14.00 -13.66
C PRO A 33 -0.05 14.14 -12.86
N MET A 34 -0.20 14.28 -11.54
CA MET A 34 0.94 14.47 -10.64
C MET A 34 1.80 13.21 -10.57
N GLN A 35 3.10 13.36 -10.78
CA GLN A 35 4.08 12.31 -10.51
C GLN A 35 4.29 12.20 -9.00
N VAL A 36 3.89 11.08 -8.42
CA VAL A 36 3.97 10.83 -6.97
C VAL A 36 5.10 9.87 -6.63
N GLY A 37 5.25 8.81 -7.41
CA GLY A 37 6.30 7.80 -7.25
C GLY A 37 7.44 7.96 -8.26
N PRO A 38 8.39 7.02 -8.28
CA PRO A 38 9.41 6.95 -9.33
C PRO A 38 8.78 6.90 -10.72
N GLU A 39 9.37 7.60 -11.66
CA GLU A 39 8.90 7.61 -13.04
C GLU A 39 9.37 6.34 -13.77
N TYR A 40 8.43 5.65 -14.38
CA TYR A 40 8.68 4.54 -15.31
C TYR A 40 7.50 4.38 -16.28
N SER A 41 7.66 3.55 -17.31
CA SER A 41 6.59 3.34 -18.30
C SER A 41 5.34 2.74 -17.64
N PRO A 42 4.16 3.37 -17.78
CA PRO A 42 2.91 2.78 -17.30
C PRO A 42 2.59 1.48 -18.08
N ILE A 43 1.70 0.68 -17.51
CA ILE A 43 1.13 -0.46 -18.23
C ILE A 43 0.09 0.10 -19.21
N THR A 44 0.25 -0.20 -20.50
CA THR A 44 -0.63 0.32 -21.57
C THR A 44 -1.51 -0.75 -22.20
N SER A 45 -1.32 -2.01 -21.86
CA SER A 45 -2.14 -3.13 -22.34
C SER A 45 -3.61 -2.97 -21.95
N GLU A 46 -4.51 -3.49 -22.77
CA GLU A 46 -5.94 -3.50 -22.49
C GLU A 46 -6.27 -4.39 -21.29
N TYR A 47 -5.60 -5.52 -21.16
CA TYR A 47 -5.72 -6.44 -20.03
C TYR A 47 -4.43 -6.45 -19.24
N LEU A 48 -4.55 -6.61 -17.91
CA LEU A 48 -3.39 -6.69 -17.02
C LEU A 48 -2.74 -8.09 -17.08
N ASP A 49 -1.43 -8.11 -17.21
CA ASP A 49 -0.61 -9.30 -17.04
C ASP A 49 -0.08 -9.36 -15.59
N TYR A 50 -0.22 -10.52 -14.97
CA TYR A 50 0.13 -10.70 -13.56
C TYR A 50 1.62 -10.48 -13.27
N ASP A 51 2.49 -11.02 -14.11
CA ASP A 51 3.93 -10.95 -13.88
C ASP A 51 4.46 -9.53 -14.14
N GLU A 52 3.92 -8.83 -15.15
CA GLU A 52 4.24 -7.42 -15.39
C GLU A 52 3.81 -6.53 -14.23
N VAL A 53 2.55 -6.68 -13.77
CA VAL A 53 2.03 -5.91 -12.63
C VAL A 53 2.84 -6.20 -11.38
N LEU A 54 3.12 -7.48 -11.08
CA LEU A 54 3.88 -7.87 -9.90
C LEU A 54 5.30 -7.30 -9.92
N ALA A 55 5.97 -7.34 -11.06
CA ALA A 55 7.33 -6.80 -11.21
C ALA A 55 7.38 -5.27 -10.97
N LYS A 56 6.41 -4.52 -11.48
CA LYS A 56 6.30 -3.08 -11.25
C LYS A 56 5.90 -2.77 -9.81
N TYR A 57 4.99 -3.55 -9.25
CA TYR A 57 4.52 -3.38 -7.89
C TYR A 57 5.63 -3.62 -6.86
N LYS A 58 6.47 -4.64 -7.03
CA LYS A 58 7.65 -4.86 -6.17
C LYS A 58 8.57 -3.65 -6.10
N LYS A 59 8.87 -3.05 -7.25
CA LYS A 59 9.70 -1.83 -7.32
C LYS A 59 9.03 -0.65 -6.59
N MET A 60 7.72 -0.53 -6.72
CA MET A 60 6.97 0.52 -6.05
C MET A 60 6.88 0.28 -4.54
N LEU A 61 6.76 -0.98 -4.09
CA LEU A 61 6.80 -1.35 -2.67
C LEU A 61 8.15 -1.01 -2.02
N ASP A 62 9.26 -1.33 -2.68
CA ASP A 62 10.60 -0.97 -2.18
C ASP A 62 10.78 0.54 -2.05
N TRP A 63 10.35 1.32 -3.05
CA TRP A 63 10.35 2.78 -2.96
C TRP A 63 9.47 3.28 -1.81
N LEU A 64 8.24 2.76 -1.70
CA LEU A 64 7.31 3.15 -0.64
C LEU A 64 7.86 2.82 0.74
N ALA A 65 8.49 1.66 0.92
CA ALA A 65 9.14 1.28 2.18
C ALA A 65 10.24 2.27 2.56
N GLY A 66 11.06 2.70 1.59
CA GLY A 66 12.08 3.73 1.82
C GLY A 66 11.50 5.06 2.25
N LEU A 67 10.48 5.56 1.53
CA LEU A 67 9.78 6.79 1.88
C LEU A 67 9.12 6.70 3.26
N TYR A 68 8.45 5.59 3.53
CA TYR A 68 7.72 5.36 4.77
C TYR A 68 8.65 5.33 5.98
N VAL A 69 9.75 4.57 5.91
CA VAL A 69 10.75 4.53 6.99
C VAL A 69 11.37 5.92 7.22
N ASN A 70 11.68 6.67 6.16
CA ASN A 70 12.22 8.02 6.28
C ASN A 70 11.25 8.98 6.98
N ILE A 71 9.96 8.91 6.63
CA ILE A 71 8.92 9.72 7.28
C ILE A 71 8.81 9.35 8.76
N LEU A 72 8.76 8.06 9.10
CA LEU A 72 8.69 7.60 10.48
C LEU A 72 9.95 7.97 11.28
N ASN A 73 11.13 7.86 10.68
CA ASN A 73 12.38 8.31 11.30
C ASN A 73 12.35 9.81 11.62
N LEU A 74 11.82 10.62 10.69
CA LEU A 74 11.67 12.06 10.91
C LEU A 74 10.68 12.35 12.04
N ILE A 75 9.55 11.66 12.08
CA ILE A 75 8.55 11.79 13.15
C ILE A 75 9.19 11.43 14.50
N GLN A 76 9.88 10.30 14.59
CA GLN A 76 10.56 9.87 15.81
C GLN A 76 11.61 10.89 16.26
N TYR A 77 12.46 11.37 15.33
CA TYR A 77 13.44 12.39 15.61
C TYR A 77 12.80 13.71 16.11
N MET A 78 11.72 14.16 15.48
CA MET A 78 11.04 15.39 15.87
C MET A 78 10.42 15.31 17.27
N HIS A 79 9.90 14.16 17.66
CA HIS A 79 9.44 13.94 19.03
C HIS A 79 10.58 13.93 20.01
N ASP A 80 11.66 13.21 19.70
CA ASP A 80 12.81 13.04 20.57
C ASP A 80 13.63 14.33 20.74
N LYS A 81 13.58 15.22 19.75
CA LYS A 81 14.18 16.57 19.83
C LYS A 81 13.71 17.37 21.05
N TYR A 82 12.52 17.11 21.54
CA TYR A 82 11.96 17.75 22.74
C TYR A 82 12.07 16.87 23.99
N TYR A 83 13.07 15.98 24.02
CA TYR A 83 13.36 15.09 25.15
C TYR A 83 12.24 14.09 25.49
N TYR A 84 11.37 13.80 24.53
CA TYR A 84 10.24 12.90 24.75
C TYR A 84 10.70 11.50 25.19
N GLU A 85 11.63 10.88 24.47
CA GLU A 85 12.13 9.54 24.84
C GLU A 85 12.82 9.58 26.20
N SER A 86 13.60 10.61 26.50
CA SER A 86 14.29 10.75 27.79
C SER A 86 13.30 10.89 28.95
N ALA A 87 12.19 11.61 28.75
CA ALA A 87 11.13 11.72 29.76
C ALA A 87 10.42 10.41 30.00
N GLU A 88 10.05 9.70 28.92
CA GLU A 88 9.45 8.36 28.99
C GLU A 88 10.39 7.33 29.65
N MET A 89 11.65 7.36 29.28
CA MET A 89 12.70 6.45 29.80
C MET A 89 12.94 6.60 31.31
N ALA A 90 12.68 7.78 31.88
CA ALA A 90 12.76 7.99 33.33
C ALA A 90 11.71 7.18 34.11
N LEU A 91 10.66 6.70 33.43
CA LEU A 91 9.54 5.95 34.01
C LEU A 91 9.55 4.46 33.63
N ILE A 92 10.52 4.01 32.84
CA ILE A 92 10.59 2.68 32.25
C ILE A 92 11.85 1.95 32.74
N ASP A 93 11.87 0.64 32.57
CA ASP A 93 13.01 -0.22 32.91
C ASP A 93 14.33 0.22 32.26
N THR A 94 15.42 -0.14 32.90
CA THR A 94 16.79 0.14 32.44
C THR A 94 17.14 -0.57 31.13
N ASP A 95 16.44 -1.67 30.81
CA ASP A 95 16.60 -2.42 29.57
C ASP A 95 15.48 -2.08 28.58
N VAL A 96 15.66 -1.01 27.82
CA VAL A 96 14.65 -0.51 26.89
C VAL A 96 14.75 -1.20 25.54
N ARG A 97 13.77 -2.01 25.22
CA ARG A 97 13.59 -2.57 23.90
C ARG A 97 12.82 -1.59 23.00
N ARG A 98 13.49 -1.08 21.98
CA ARG A 98 12.87 -0.17 21.00
C ARG A 98 12.25 -0.94 19.87
N THR A 99 10.96 -0.74 19.63
CA THR A 99 10.24 -1.26 18.47
C THR A 99 9.87 -0.11 17.53
N PHE A 100 9.86 -0.37 16.24
CA PHE A 100 9.52 0.59 15.19
C PHE A 100 8.18 0.17 14.58
N ALA A 101 7.08 0.78 15.04
CA ALA A 101 5.74 0.40 14.60
C ALA A 101 5.49 0.88 13.19
N THR A 102 5.24 -0.06 12.30
CA THR A 102 4.73 0.20 10.97
C THR A 102 3.30 -0.30 10.84
N GLY A 103 2.51 0.33 9.99
CA GLY A 103 1.14 -0.07 9.71
C GLY A 103 0.87 -0.03 8.22
N ILE A 104 0.15 -1.04 7.74
CA ILE A 104 -0.27 -1.14 6.36
C ILE A 104 -1.78 -1.02 6.24
N ALA A 105 -2.22 -0.45 5.13
CA ALA A 105 -3.60 -0.24 4.78
C ALA A 105 -3.88 -0.74 3.37
N GLY A 106 -5.12 -1.14 3.09
CA GLY A 106 -5.52 -1.68 1.79
C GLY A 106 -5.03 -3.12 1.55
N PHE A 107 -4.74 -3.87 2.60
CA PHE A 107 -4.17 -5.22 2.50
C PHE A 107 -5.09 -6.17 1.72
N SER A 108 -6.36 -6.29 2.13
CA SER A 108 -7.36 -7.12 1.44
C SER A 108 -7.59 -6.68 -0.01
N HIS A 109 -7.63 -5.37 -0.26
CA HIS A 109 -7.80 -4.83 -1.61
C HIS A 109 -6.67 -5.23 -2.55
N VAL A 110 -5.43 -5.22 -2.08
CA VAL A 110 -4.29 -5.66 -2.89
C VAL A 110 -4.35 -7.16 -3.16
N ILE A 111 -4.70 -7.96 -2.15
CA ILE A 111 -4.81 -9.42 -2.31
C ILE A 111 -5.86 -9.75 -3.35
N ASP A 112 -7.05 -9.17 -3.22
CA ASP A 112 -8.15 -9.40 -4.17
C ASP A 112 -7.80 -8.89 -5.57
N SER A 113 -7.14 -7.73 -5.67
CA SER A 113 -6.69 -7.21 -6.95
C SER A 113 -5.66 -8.11 -7.64
N LEU A 114 -4.65 -8.54 -6.92
CA LEU A 114 -3.63 -9.46 -7.48
C LEU A 114 -4.21 -10.83 -7.78
N SER A 115 -5.16 -11.30 -6.97
CA SER A 115 -5.90 -12.54 -7.22
C SER A 115 -6.74 -12.44 -8.49
N ALA A 116 -7.48 -11.34 -8.67
CA ALA A 116 -8.26 -11.10 -9.88
C ALA A 116 -7.36 -11.06 -11.13
N ILE A 117 -6.23 -10.33 -11.07
CA ILE A 117 -5.28 -10.25 -12.19
C ILE A 117 -4.67 -11.63 -12.52
N LYS A 118 -4.46 -12.48 -11.51
CA LYS A 118 -3.84 -13.80 -11.68
C LYS A 118 -4.80 -14.87 -12.18
N TYR A 119 -6.06 -14.86 -11.73
CA TYR A 119 -7.01 -15.97 -11.93
C TYR A 119 -8.21 -15.63 -12.81
N ALA A 120 -8.44 -14.35 -13.07
CA ALA A 120 -9.48 -13.85 -13.98
C ALA A 120 -8.84 -12.99 -15.08
N LYS A 121 -9.68 -12.32 -15.88
CA LYS A 121 -9.23 -11.31 -16.84
C LYS A 121 -9.61 -9.93 -16.32
N VAL A 122 -8.65 -9.06 -16.18
CA VAL A 122 -8.86 -7.69 -15.71
C VAL A 122 -8.59 -6.73 -16.85
N LYS A 123 -9.66 -6.12 -17.37
CA LYS A 123 -9.61 -5.08 -18.39
C LYS A 123 -9.44 -3.72 -17.74
N VAL A 124 -8.56 -2.90 -18.29
CA VAL A 124 -8.27 -1.56 -17.77
C VAL A 124 -9.14 -0.53 -18.48
N ILE A 125 -9.91 0.23 -17.70
CA ILE A 125 -10.62 1.41 -18.17
C ILE A 125 -9.74 2.64 -17.93
N ARG A 126 -9.44 3.35 -18.99
CA ARG A 126 -8.53 4.49 -18.95
C ARG A 126 -9.26 5.79 -19.19
N ASN A 127 -8.81 6.82 -18.49
CA ASN A 127 -9.22 8.19 -18.77
C ASN A 127 -8.80 8.58 -20.19
N ALA A 128 -9.72 9.14 -20.96
CA ALA A 128 -9.50 9.50 -22.35
C ALA A 128 -8.47 10.63 -22.54
N GLU A 129 -8.33 11.52 -21.55
CA GLU A 129 -7.44 12.67 -21.62
C GLU A 129 -6.03 12.35 -21.11
N THR A 130 -5.95 11.58 -20.01
CA THR A 130 -4.68 11.30 -19.33
C THR A 130 -4.05 9.97 -19.71
N GLY A 131 -4.86 9.04 -20.25
CA GLY A 131 -4.45 7.66 -20.54
C GLY A 131 -4.21 6.78 -19.28
N LEU A 132 -4.42 7.33 -18.08
CA LEU A 132 -4.22 6.59 -16.83
C LEU A 132 -5.38 5.64 -16.55
N ALA A 133 -5.07 4.54 -15.90
CA ALA A 133 -6.07 3.61 -15.39
C ALA A 133 -6.91 4.29 -14.29
N GLU A 134 -8.23 4.28 -14.45
CA GLU A 134 -9.18 4.86 -13.50
C GLU A 134 -10.13 3.82 -12.93
N ASP A 135 -10.43 2.76 -13.72
CA ASP A 135 -11.36 1.72 -13.33
C ASP A 135 -10.97 0.39 -13.98
N PHE A 136 -11.61 -0.69 -13.55
CA PHE A 136 -11.29 -2.05 -14.00
C PHE A 136 -12.56 -2.88 -14.15
N GLU A 137 -12.66 -3.60 -15.26
CA GLU A 137 -13.70 -4.62 -15.49
C GLU A 137 -13.09 -6.02 -15.31
N ILE A 138 -13.77 -6.87 -14.54
CA ILE A 138 -13.31 -8.22 -14.27
C ILE A 138 -14.22 -9.22 -14.98
N GLU A 139 -13.62 -10.09 -15.79
CA GLU A 139 -14.27 -11.20 -16.44
C GLU A 139 -13.80 -12.52 -15.82
N GLY A 140 -14.68 -13.25 -15.17
CA GLY A 140 -14.42 -14.55 -14.55
C GLY A 140 -14.39 -14.51 -13.03
N GLU A 141 -14.24 -15.69 -12.45
CA GLU A 141 -14.19 -15.90 -11.00
C GLU A 141 -12.74 -15.95 -10.50
N PHE A 142 -12.52 -15.43 -9.31
CA PHE A 142 -11.20 -15.44 -8.66
C PHE A 142 -11.32 -15.63 -7.15
N PRO A 143 -10.31 -16.22 -6.48
CA PRO A 143 -10.28 -16.37 -5.03
C PRO A 143 -10.26 -15.00 -4.33
N LYS A 144 -11.10 -14.83 -3.31
CA LYS A 144 -11.16 -13.59 -2.52
C LYS A 144 -10.60 -13.83 -1.13
N TYR A 145 -9.89 -12.84 -0.61
CA TYR A 145 -9.31 -12.88 0.73
C TYR A 145 -10.40 -12.96 1.81
N GLY A 146 -10.14 -13.77 2.83
CA GLY A 146 -11.06 -13.98 3.96
C GLY A 146 -12.08 -15.11 3.76
N ASN A 147 -11.95 -15.91 2.70
CA ASN A 147 -12.81 -17.07 2.41
C ASN A 147 -12.08 -18.43 2.57
N ASP A 148 -10.98 -18.48 3.32
CA ASP A 148 -10.19 -19.68 3.57
C ASP A 148 -9.72 -20.37 2.27
N ASP A 149 -9.21 -19.56 1.33
CA ASP A 149 -8.67 -20.02 0.05
C ASP A 149 -7.17 -19.75 -0.01
N ASP A 150 -6.38 -20.82 0.03
CA ASP A 150 -4.92 -20.78 0.01
C ASP A 150 -4.34 -19.95 -1.14
N ARG A 151 -5.05 -19.85 -2.27
CA ARG A 151 -4.58 -19.08 -3.43
C ARG A 151 -4.56 -17.58 -3.14
N ALA A 152 -5.58 -17.07 -2.44
CA ALA A 152 -5.65 -15.69 -2.00
C ALA A 152 -4.74 -15.45 -0.77
N ASP A 153 -4.77 -16.37 0.19
CA ASP A 153 -4.01 -16.25 1.44
C ASP A 153 -2.50 -16.26 1.19
N ASN A 154 -2.01 -17.07 0.25
CA ASN A 154 -0.61 -17.05 -0.17
C ASN A 154 -0.16 -15.71 -0.78
N ILE A 155 -1.05 -15.01 -1.48
CA ILE A 155 -0.76 -13.64 -1.96
C ILE A 155 -0.62 -12.69 -0.76
N GLY A 156 -1.46 -12.84 0.25
CA GLY A 156 -1.39 -12.06 1.48
C GLY A 156 -0.10 -12.30 2.27
N VAL A 157 0.27 -13.56 2.44
CA VAL A 157 1.53 -13.94 3.09
C VAL A 157 2.72 -13.34 2.34
N TRP A 158 2.75 -13.49 1.02
CA TRP A 158 3.79 -12.88 0.19
C TRP A 158 3.86 -11.37 0.36
N LEU A 159 2.72 -10.67 0.27
CA LEU A 159 2.66 -9.21 0.36
C LEU A 159 3.21 -8.70 1.70
N LEU A 160 2.82 -9.34 2.78
CA LEU A 160 3.30 -8.99 4.12
C LEU A 160 4.81 -9.21 4.26
N HIS A 161 5.31 -10.35 3.80
CA HIS A 161 6.73 -10.68 3.85
C HIS A 161 7.57 -9.76 2.97
N GLU A 162 7.13 -9.46 1.75
CA GLU A 162 7.83 -8.57 0.82
C GLU A 162 7.98 -7.17 1.42
N PHE A 163 6.86 -6.57 1.84
CA PHE A 163 6.89 -5.22 2.39
C PHE A 163 7.68 -5.11 3.69
N LEU A 164 7.54 -6.08 4.60
CA LEU A 164 8.33 -6.12 5.84
C LEU A 164 9.83 -6.32 5.56
N THR A 165 10.17 -7.13 4.56
CA THR A 165 11.56 -7.31 4.13
C THR A 165 12.14 -6.00 3.59
N ASP A 166 11.36 -5.27 2.80
CA ASP A 166 11.78 -3.96 2.28
C ASP A 166 11.96 -2.94 3.39
N ILE A 167 11.10 -2.93 4.39
CA ILE A 167 11.27 -2.09 5.60
C ILE A 167 12.56 -2.45 6.34
N LYS A 168 12.83 -3.75 6.55
CA LYS A 168 14.01 -4.23 7.28
C LYS A 168 15.35 -3.94 6.59
N LYS A 169 15.35 -3.68 5.29
CA LYS A 169 16.53 -3.21 4.55
C LYS A 169 16.94 -1.78 4.92
N ARG A 170 16.07 -1.03 5.59
CA ARG A 170 16.25 0.40 5.88
C ARG A 170 16.72 0.62 7.31
N HIS A 171 17.49 1.67 7.48
CA HIS A 171 17.91 2.09 8.81
C HIS A 171 16.75 2.73 9.57
N THR A 172 16.47 2.24 10.75
CA THR A 172 15.42 2.77 11.64
C THR A 172 16.01 3.66 12.73
N TYR A 173 15.23 4.64 13.19
CA TYR A 173 15.64 5.55 14.23
C TYR A 173 16.08 4.78 15.48
N ARG A 174 17.31 5.08 15.97
CA ARG A 174 17.95 4.41 17.12
C ARG A 174 18.00 2.88 17.02
N ASN A 175 18.13 2.35 15.82
CA ASN A 175 18.17 0.89 15.56
C ASN A 175 16.98 0.13 16.15
N SER A 176 15.80 0.75 16.18
CA SER A 176 14.58 0.11 16.67
C SER A 176 14.15 -1.02 15.75
N GLU A 177 13.60 -2.10 16.34
CA GLU A 177 13.17 -3.29 15.61
C GLU A 177 11.84 -3.05 14.88
N PRO A 178 11.77 -3.19 13.54
CA PRO A 178 10.54 -3.01 12.80
C PRO A 178 9.50 -4.07 13.15
N THR A 179 8.29 -3.60 13.46
CA THR A 179 7.09 -4.41 13.62
C THR A 179 6.03 -3.93 12.66
N THR A 180 5.10 -4.78 12.27
CA THR A 180 4.03 -4.42 11.32
C THR A 180 2.67 -4.79 11.87
N SER A 181 1.68 -3.93 11.60
CA SER A 181 0.26 -4.19 11.87
C SER A 181 -0.58 -3.97 10.62
N ILE A 182 -1.62 -4.78 10.48
CA ILE A 182 -2.62 -4.65 9.43
C ILE A 182 -3.79 -3.85 10.00
N LEU A 183 -4.25 -2.85 9.25
CA LEU A 183 -5.40 -2.05 9.66
C LEU A 183 -6.70 -2.81 9.51
N THR A 184 -7.57 -2.60 10.48
CA THR A 184 -8.91 -3.15 10.52
C THR A 184 -9.95 -2.22 9.87
N ILE A 185 -11.20 -2.61 9.95
CA ILE A 185 -12.39 -2.13 9.23
C ILE A 185 -12.59 -0.61 9.18
N THR A 186 -12.27 0.14 10.25
CA THR A 186 -12.47 1.59 10.31
C THR A 186 -11.69 2.39 9.26
N SER A 187 -10.61 1.83 8.75
CA SER A 187 -9.81 2.46 7.69
C SER A 187 -10.35 2.16 6.29
N ASN A 188 -11.16 1.12 6.16
CA ASN A 188 -11.69 0.69 4.86
C ASN A 188 -12.71 1.67 4.27
N VAL A 189 -13.41 2.44 5.10
CA VAL A 189 -14.35 3.48 4.64
C VAL A 189 -13.63 4.55 3.81
N VAL A 190 -12.44 4.96 4.23
CA VAL A 190 -11.62 5.93 3.48
C VAL A 190 -11.05 5.29 2.21
N TYR A 191 -10.75 4.01 2.24
CA TYR A 191 -10.24 3.26 1.08
C TYR A 191 -11.31 2.92 0.05
N GLY A 192 -12.57 2.81 0.45
CA GLY A 192 -13.72 2.70 -0.46
C GLY A 192 -13.92 3.96 -1.33
N LEU A 193 -13.27 5.07 -0.98
CA LEU A 193 -13.16 6.26 -1.82
C LEU A 193 -11.94 6.23 -2.75
N SER A 194 -11.07 5.24 -2.62
CA SER A 194 -9.94 4.98 -3.52
C SER A 194 -10.44 4.15 -4.70
N LEU A 195 -10.03 4.52 -5.91
CA LEU A 195 -10.56 3.95 -7.17
C LEU A 195 -10.13 2.50 -7.47
N ILE A 196 -9.47 1.79 -6.57
CA ILE A 196 -9.16 0.38 -6.78
C ILE A 196 -10.36 -0.44 -6.31
N HIS A 197 -11.41 -0.51 -7.12
CA HIS A 197 -12.59 -1.33 -6.89
C HIS A 197 -12.49 -2.74 -7.50
N ILE A 198 -11.29 -3.29 -7.68
CA ILE A 198 -11.13 -4.67 -8.15
C ILE A 198 -11.77 -5.65 -7.18
N SER A 199 -11.92 -5.29 -5.90
CA SER A 199 -12.46 -6.17 -4.86
C SER A 199 -13.95 -6.06 -4.60
N GLU A 200 -14.70 -5.17 -5.27
CA GLU A 200 -16.14 -5.02 -5.00
C GLU A 200 -17.07 -5.40 -6.16
N PRO A 201 -17.56 -6.64 -6.22
CA PRO A 201 -18.90 -6.87 -6.76
C PRO A 201 -19.98 -7.11 -5.69
N THR A 202 -19.67 -7.24 -4.43
CA THR A 202 -20.71 -7.49 -3.42
C THR A 202 -20.36 -6.85 -2.08
N ARG A 203 -20.77 -5.60 -1.87
CA ARG A 203 -21.06 -5.13 -0.52
C ARG A 203 -22.26 -5.91 0.00
N PRO A 204 -22.20 -6.57 1.15
CA PRO A 204 -23.42 -6.89 1.87
C PRO A 204 -24.11 -5.56 2.18
N GLU A 205 -25.38 -5.43 1.86
CA GLU A 205 -26.21 -4.32 2.30
C GLU A 205 -26.04 -4.13 3.82
N PRO A 206 -25.93 -2.88 4.33
CA PRO A 206 -25.87 -2.69 5.77
C PRO A 206 -27.13 -3.29 6.37
N ILE A 207 -26.96 -4.20 7.31
CA ILE A 207 -28.05 -4.73 8.13
C ILE A 207 -28.61 -3.53 8.90
N SER A 208 -29.81 -3.14 8.52
CA SER A 208 -30.63 -2.08 9.14
C SER A 208 -30.98 -2.41 10.59
#